data_9232d64a74015f631d680b82f50b2f52
#
_entry.id   9232d64a74015f631d680b82f50b2f52
#
_cell.length_a   1.000
_cell.length_b   1.000
_cell.length_c   1.000
_cell.angle_alpha   90.00
_cell.angle_beta   90.00
_cell.angle_gamma   90.00
#
_symmetry.space_group_name_H-M   'P 1'
#
loop_
_entity.id
_entity.type
_entity.pdbx_description
1 polymer ?
#
loop_
_entity_poly.entity_id
_entity_poly.type
_entity_poly.pdbx_seq_one_letter_code
_entity_poly.pdbx_strand_id
1 'polypeptide(L)'
;MSPRVAPLILRVAIVLAYVVAFWIALPLLLWRLGTWFDARVAIALAPWPGGWVVVGCGAAMMAASILTLRVRGHGLPVSALPPPRLVMAGPYRWVRHPVYLGFHLVVVGAGLIIGSAGLAVVVGGALLPCWIAYALVEERGLRRRFGAAYRSYQRQVGMLLRLDVYRLSQVLARSLLPVHVAGRTRIPRRGAAVLVANHACYADPVFLQCTCWRRIHFLATAQVFRGGLMTWAMRRTSAVPLRRYRVDPGAYRELLRRLDQGALVGVFVEGERSPLGNYQEALPHVARMLRHLSVPVIPIGISGNYDVGPRWAERLRVRRVGVRIGAPIVFGAGCHADAVGQAITSLIDEDPQAVHLEGLERAKLRRVLWRCPACLDEVRWRAGELHCGACGVRWFATPQGRFRERSGDAADMTLAELARPAWHAAEGDVLEARAEGAHERSVYAAIGPLAPLGEDQLVITPRAVSFGALTIPLASLRTTSTERADTLQIATANAMWQFRLREGSVFRMQRAIDRWRREGAVPDPFDPDEGVGGRESMLGDRPAGARRRGRSTARYHRA
;
A
#
# COMPACT_ATOMS: atom_id res chain seq x y z
N MET A 1 2.68 47.28 50.28
CA MET A 1 2.54 45.83 49.94
C MET A 1 3.90 45.20 50.02
N SER A 2 4.05 44.11 50.78
CA SER A 2 5.36 43.45 50.90
C SER A 2 5.78 42.88 49.52
N PRO A 3 7.06 42.81 49.20
CA PRO A 3 7.56 42.33 47.88
C PRO A 3 7.22 40.84 47.61
N ARG A 4 6.60 40.16 48.55
CA ARG A 4 6.09 38.77 48.39
C ARG A 4 4.63 38.71 47.94
N VAL A 5 3.80 39.76 48.18
CA VAL A 5 2.37 39.78 47.89
C VAL A 5 2.10 40.17 46.42
N ALA A 6 2.88 41.10 45.87
CA ALA A 6 2.73 41.52 44.48
C ALA A 6 2.87 40.36 43.46
N PRO A 7 3.84 39.46 43.57
CA PRO A 7 3.92 38.33 42.65
C PRO A 7 2.82 37.27 42.82
N LEU A 8 2.22 37.17 44.01
CA LEU A 8 1.08 36.27 44.27
C LEU A 8 -0.20 36.81 43.60
N ILE A 9 -0.47 38.10 43.78
CA ILE A 9 -1.63 38.77 43.18
C ILE A 9 -1.58 38.69 41.65
N LEU A 10 -0.39 38.91 41.06
CA LEU A 10 -0.21 38.81 39.62
C LEU A 10 -0.45 37.38 39.12
N ARG A 11 0.04 36.35 39.83
CA ARG A 11 -0.23 34.94 39.49
C ARG A 11 -1.70 34.59 39.57
N VAL A 12 -2.40 35.03 40.60
CA VAL A 12 -3.83 34.82 40.75
C VAL A 12 -4.60 35.52 39.61
N ALA A 13 -4.24 36.76 39.30
CA ALA A 13 -4.86 37.49 38.19
C ALA A 13 -4.67 36.78 36.83
N ILE A 14 -3.47 36.28 36.56
CA ILE A 14 -3.19 35.50 35.34
C ILE A 14 -4.05 34.23 35.29
N VAL A 15 -4.16 33.47 36.38
CA VAL A 15 -4.98 32.26 36.45
C VAL A 15 -6.46 32.60 36.25
N LEU A 16 -6.97 33.66 36.89
CA LEU A 16 -8.35 34.08 36.73
C LEU A 16 -8.64 34.53 35.29
N ALA A 17 -7.75 35.34 34.68
CA ALA A 17 -7.89 35.74 33.30
C ALA A 17 -7.91 34.53 32.33
N TYR A 18 -7.05 33.56 32.59
CA TYR A 18 -7.02 32.32 31.81
C TYR A 18 -8.31 31.50 31.98
N VAL A 19 -8.82 31.37 33.22
CA VAL A 19 -10.07 30.66 33.49
C VAL A 19 -11.22 31.33 32.75
N VAL A 20 -11.36 32.66 32.87
CA VAL A 20 -12.42 33.42 32.20
C VAL A 20 -12.30 33.27 30.66
N ALA A 21 -11.11 33.47 30.11
CA ALA A 21 -10.89 33.40 28.66
C ALA A 21 -11.16 31.99 28.10
N PHE A 22 -10.60 30.95 28.72
CA PHE A 22 -10.61 29.60 28.16
C PHE A 22 -11.87 28.80 28.55
N TRP A 23 -12.41 29.02 29.76
CA TRP A 23 -13.53 28.21 30.28
C TRP A 23 -14.88 28.88 30.17
N ILE A 24 -14.93 30.18 29.90
CA ILE A 24 -16.17 30.91 29.76
C ILE A 24 -16.27 31.57 28.38
N ALA A 25 -15.35 32.48 28.05
CA ALA A 25 -15.46 33.27 26.82
C ALA A 25 -15.31 32.44 25.56
N LEU A 26 -14.33 31.53 25.52
CA LEU A 26 -14.10 30.66 24.35
C LEU A 26 -15.29 29.70 24.09
N PRO A 27 -15.83 28.95 25.06
CA PRO A 27 -17.01 28.11 24.82
C PRO A 27 -18.22 28.91 24.34
N LEU A 28 -18.49 30.10 24.92
CA LEU A 28 -19.58 30.98 24.48
C LEU A 28 -19.39 31.47 23.04
N LEU A 29 -18.16 31.83 22.67
CA LEU A 29 -17.81 32.22 21.29
C LEU A 29 -18.04 31.06 20.31
N LEU A 30 -17.56 29.86 20.65
CA LEU A 30 -17.74 28.69 19.82
C LEU A 30 -19.21 28.31 19.67
N TRP A 31 -19.98 28.40 20.73
CA TRP A 31 -21.42 28.21 20.69
C TRP A 31 -22.09 29.20 19.73
N ARG A 32 -21.80 30.50 19.86
CA ARG A 32 -22.35 31.54 18.96
C ARG A 32 -21.94 31.33 17.50
N LEU A 33 -20.69 30.92 17.25
CA LEU A 33 -20.25 30.59 15.91
C LEU A 33 -20.98 29.35 15.35
N GLY A 34 -21.17 28.33 16.17
CA GLY A 34 -21.91 27.12 15.77
C GLY A 34 -23.36 27.45 15.37
N THR A 35 -24.09 28.17 16.24
CA THR A 35 -25.48 28.58 15.94
C THR A 35 -25.58 29.54 14.75
N TRP A 36 -24.58 30.40 14.56
CA TRP A 36 -24.50 31.28 13.39
C TRP A 36 -24.34 30.49 12.09
N PHE A 37 -23.54 29.40 12.09
CA PHE A 37 -23.42 28.49 10.97
C PHE A 37 -24.69 27.69 10.72
N ASP A 38 -25.32 27.15 11.76
CA ASP A 38 -26.59 26.40 11.64
C ASP A 38 -27.69 27.23 10.96
N ALA A 39 -27.75 28.54 11.27
CA ALA A 39 -28.70 29.44 10.65
C ALA A 39 -28.45 29.73 9.15
N ARG A 40 -27.26 29.41 8.64
CA ARG A 40 -26.83 29.70 7.25
C ARG A 40 -26.61 28.46 6.38
N VAL A 41 -26.30 27.35 6.98
CA VAL A 41 -25.99 26.11 6.30
C VAL A 41 -27.09 25.10 6.63
N ALA A 42 -27.93 24.77 5.65
CA ALA A 42 -29.06 23.86 5.83
C ALA A 42 -28.61 22.38 6.00
N ILE A 43 -27.69 22.10 6.91
CA ILE A 43 -27.30 20.76 7.30
C ILE A 43 -28.01 20.40 8.58
N ALA A 44 -29.07 19.60 8.50
CA ALA A 44 -29.73 19.07 9.67
C ALA A 44 -28.93 17.90 10.26
N LEU A 45 -28.44 18.08 11.47
CA LEU A 45 -27.88 16.99 12.28
C LEU A 45 -28.95 16.60 13.33
N ALA A 46 -29.36 15.34 13.35
CA ALA A 46 -30.25 14.86 14.40
C ALA A 46 -29.51 14.82 15.74
N PRO A 47 -30.16 15.32 16.85
CA PRO A 47 -29.60 15.17 18.18
C PRO A 47 -29.25 13.70 18.48
N TRP A 48 -28.04 13.48 18.96
CA TRP A 48 -27.55 12.13 19.23
C TRP A 48 -27.15 11.96 20.70
N PRO A 49 -27.88 11.14 21.48
CA PRO A 49 -27.60 10.94 22.91
C PRO A 49 -26.18 10.42 23.19
N GLY A 50 -25.55 9.70 22.24
CA GLY A 50 -24.16 9.28 22.36
C GLY A 50 -23.16 10.45 22.49
N GLY A 51 -23.56 11.67 22.16
CA GLY A 51 -22.78 12.87 22.41
C GLY A 51 -22.42 13.05 23.90
N TRP A 52 -23.24 12.59 24.83
CA TRP A 52 -22.93 12.60 26.27
C TRP A 52 -21.71 11.75 26.62
N VAL A 53 -21.54 10.61 25.95
CA VAL A 53 -20.34 9.76 26.10
C VAL A 53 -19.11 10.51 25.60
N VAL A 54 -19.22 11.21 24.47
CA VAL A 54 -18.10 11.98 23.90
C VAL A 54 -17.71 13.14 24.84
N VAL A 55 -18.68 13.87 25.36
CA VAL A 55 -18.44 14.93 26.38
C VAL A 55 -17.80 14.35 27.63
N GLY A 56 -18.33 13.24 28.16
CA GLY A 56 -17.79 12.57 29.35
C GLY A 56 -16.35 12.12 29.15
N CYS A 57 -16.03 11.52 28.02
CA CYS A 57 -14.65 11.13 27.66
C CYS A 57 -13.72 12.36 27.56
N GLY A 58 -14.19 13.44 26.94
CA GLY A 58 -13.45 14.69 26.83
C GLY A 58 -13.16 15.33 28.20
N ALA A 59 -14.18 15.45 29.01
CA ALA A 59 -14.08 16.01 30.38
C ALA A 59 -13.16 15.15 31.26
N ALA A 60 -13.29 13.83 31.24
CA ALA A 60 -12.43 12.92 31.98
C ALA A 60 -10.97 13.03 31.52
N MET A 61 -10.73 13.12 30.22
CA MET A 61 -9.37 13.33 29.65
C MET A 61 -8.77 14.64 30.17
N MET A 62 -9.53 15.73 30.14
CA MET A 62 -9.08 17.04 30.62
C MET A 62 -8.78 17.00 32.11
N ALA A 63 -9.71 16.51 32.95
CA ALA A 63 -9.55 16.42 34.39
C ALA A 63 -8.31 15.56 34.75
N ALA A 64 -8.16 14.37 34.16
CA ALA A 64 -7.00 13.51 34.38
C ALA A 64 -5.68 14.19 33.94
N SER A 65 -5.71 14.98 32.87
CA SER A 65 -4.54 15.71 32.38
C SER A 65 -4.12 16.82 33.32
N ILE A 66 -5.08 17.63 33.78
CA ILE A 66 -4.84 18.72 34.73
C ILE A 66 -4.33 18.17 36.06
N LEU A 67 -4.96 17.11 36.58
CA LEU A 67 -4.52 16.44 37.80
C LEU A 67 -3.09 15.89 37.67
N THR A 68 -2.78 15.26 36.54
CA THR A 68 -1.43 14.73 36.29
C THR A 68 -0.38 15.85 36.22
N LEU A 69 -0.69 16.99 35.60
CA LEU A 69 0.20 18.16 35.59
C LEU A 69 0.40 18.73 36.99
N ARG A 70 -0.67 18.83 37.78
CA ARG A 70 -0.60 19.34 39.15
C ARG A 70 0.26 18.44 40.04
N VAL A 71 0.00 17.12 40.02
CA VAL A 71 0.65 16.16 40.91
C VAL A 71 2.09 15.88 40.50
N ARG A 72 2.36 15.66 39.22
CA ARG A 72 3.69 15.24 38.73
C ARG A 72 4.51 16.38 38.13
N GLY A 73 3.84 17.40 37.56
CA GLY A 73 4.48 18.55 36.96
C GLY A 73 4.67 19.73 37.90
N HIS A 74 3.97 19.73 39.04
CA HIS A 74 3.90 20.86 39.99
C HIS A 74 3.45 22.17 39.33
N GLY A 75 2.57 22.10 38.35
CA GLY A 75 2.05 23.24 37.58
C GLY A 75 0.63 23.05 37.08
N LEU A 76 0.14 24.02 36.35
CA LEU A 76 -1.15 24.03 35.71
C LEU A 76 -1.03 24.11 34.20
N PRO A 77 -2.05 23.75 33.40
CA PRO A 77 -2.04 23.87 31.95
C PRO A 77 -2.23 25.34 31.51
N VAL A 78 -1.45 26.24 32.07
CA VAL A 78 -1.44 27.65 31.78
C VAL A 78 -0.10 28.01 31.15
N SER A 79 -0.12 28.42 29.88
CA SER A 79 1.11 28.67 29.11
C SER A 79 1.99 29.77 29.72
N ALA A 80 1.38 30.73 30.44
CA ALA A 80 2.09 31.76 31.17
C ALA A 80 2.79 31.23 32.45
N LEU A 81 2.36 30.10 32.98
CA LEU A 81 2.88 29.49 34.21
C LEU A 81 3.17 27.97 33.96
N PRO A 82 4.06 27.66 33.06
CA PRO A 82 4.25 26.27 32.62
C PRO A 82 4.86 25.42 33.74
N PRO A 83 4.49 24.13 33.83
CA PRO A 83 4.97 23.21 34.86
C PRO A 83 6.50 23.11 34.84
N PRO A 84 7.17 23.13 36.01
CA PRO A 84 8.63 23.07 36.10
C PRO A 84 9.23 21.73 35.66
N ARG A 85 8.44 20.65 35.67
CA ARG A 85 8.89 19.30 35.29
C ARG A 85 8.17 18.81 34.05
N LEU A 86 8.90 18.09 33.17
CA LEU A 86 8.30 17.42 32.03
C LEU A 86 7.46 16.24 32.48
N VAL A 87 6.19 16.24 32.11
CA VAL A 87 5.23 15.18 32.45
C VAL A 87 5.02 14.27 31.25
N MET A 88 5.29 12.98 31.44
CA MET A 88 5.14 11.93 30.42
C MET A 88 4.23 10.78 30.92
N ALA A 89 3.45 11.01 31.97
CA ALA A 89 2.60 10.02 32.64
C ALA A 89 1.10 10.34 32.47
N GLY A 90 0.23 9.40 32.85
CA GLY A 90 -1.20 9.56 32.69
C GLY A 90 -1.60 9.76 31.23
N PRO A 91 -2.53 10.67 30.90
CA PRO A 91 -2.91 10.95 29.51
C PRO A 91 -1.76 11.41 28.62
N TYR A 92 -0.71 12.04 29.18
CA TYR A 92 0.48 12.49 28.44
C TYR A 92 1.32 11.35 27.87
N ARG A 93 1.11 10.11 28.30
CA ARG A 93 1.74 8.94 27.66
C ARG A 93 1.10 8.52 26.34
N TRP A 94 -0.11 8.98 26.08
CA TRP A 94 -0.87 8.66 24.86
C TRP A 94 -0.82 9.78 23.83
N VAL A 95 -0.98 11.02 24.29
CA VAL A 95 -0.92 12.23 23.46
C VAL A 95 -0.15 13.33 24.18
N ARG A 96 0.55 14.18 23.43
CA ARG A 96 1.34 15.26 24.04
C ARG A 96 0.49 16.42 24.56
N HIS A 97 -0.68 16.63 23.94
CA HIS A 97 -1.60 17.71 24.29
C HIS A 97 -3.02 17.18 24.64
N PRO A 98 -3.15 16.38 25.71
CA PRO A 98 -4.41 15.72 26.02
C PRO A 98 -5.50 16.69 26.50
N VAL A 99 -5.15 17.86 27.05
CA VAL A 99 -6.12 18.91 27.43
C VAL A 99 -6.82 19.45 26.20
N TYR A 100 -6.08 19.74 25.10
CA TYR A 100 -6.68 20.26 23.86
C TYR A 100 -7.57 19.21 23.19
N LEU A 101 -7.13 17.96 23.19
CA LEU A 101 -7.93 16.86 22.65
C LEU A 101 -9.23 16.68 23.46
N GLY A 102 -9.16 16.74 24.80
CA GLY A 102 -10.32 16.65 25.66
C GLY A 102 -11.31 17.79 25.43
N PHE A 103 -10.81 19.02 25.31
CA PHE A 103 -11.63 20.19 25.00
C PHE A 103 -12.33 20.05 23.62
N HIS A 104 -11.60 19.59 22.63
CA HIS A 104 -12.16 19.33 21.29
C HIS A 104 -13.29 18.30 21.33
N LEU A 105 -13.12 17.20 22.09
CA LEU A 105 -14.17 16.20 22.27
C LEU A 105 -15.43 16.80 22.97
N VAL A 106 -15.24 17.67 23.96
CA VAL A 106 -16.36 18.34 24.63
C VAL A 106 -17.15 19.20 23.65
N VAL A 107 -16.48 20.00 22.80
CA VAL A 107 -17.13 20.86 21.80
C VAL A 107 -17.91 20.03 20.77
N VAL A 108 -17.26 19.00 20.22
CA VAL A 108 -17.91 18.11 19.24
C VAL A 108 -19.08 17.37 19.87
N GLY A 109 -18.88 16.80 21.06
CA GLY A 109 -19.93 16.07 21.78
C GLY A 109 -21.14 16.97 22.15
N ALA A 110 -20.91 18.21 22.54
CA ALA A 110 -21.96 19.18 22.77
C ALA A 110 -22.77 19.45 21.48
N GLY A 111 -22.10 19.65 20.35
CA GLY A 111 -22.75 19.80 19.05
C GLY A 111 -23.61 18.60 18.67
N LEU A 112 -23.14 17.37 18.95
CA LEU A 112 -23.90 16.14 18.71
C LEU A 112 -25.14 16.04 19.60
N ILE A 113 -25.05 16.44 20.88
CA ILE A 113 -26.18 16.41 21.83
C ILE A 113 -27.30 17.32 21.35
N ILE A 114 -26.98 18.54 20.95
CA ILE A 114 -27.98 19.55 20.57
C ILE A 114 -28.38 19.46 19.09
N GLY A 115 -27.74 18.60 18.29
CA GLY A 115 -28.02 18.51 16.87
C GLY A 115 -27.47 19.67 16.03
N SER A 116 -26.47 20.41 16.54
CA SER A 116 -25.81 21.50 15.82
C SER A 116 -24.70 21.00 14.90
N ALA A 117 -24.95 20.99 13.59
CA ALA A 117 -23.94 20.70 12.59
C ALA A 117 -22.84 21.78 12.57
N GLY A 118 -23.19 23.03 12.77
CA GLY A 118 -22.25 24.14 12.88
C GLY A 118 -21.26 23.95 14.03
N LEU A 119 -21.72 23.53 15.20
CA LEU A 119 -20.84 23.31 16.34
C LEU A 119 -20.03 22.02 16.20
N ALA A 120 -20.66 20.90 15.82
CA ALA A 120 -19.99 19.60 15.74
C ALA A 120 -18.99 19.51 14.58
N VAL A 121 -19.38 19.95 13.37
CA VAL A 121 -18.61 19.75 12.15
C VAL A 121 -17.79 20.98 11.78
N VAL A 122 -18.43 22.16 11.72
CA VAL A 122 -17.74 23.37 11.23
C VAL A 122 -16.81 23.92 12.31
N VAL A 123 -17.33 24.21 13.51
CA VAL A 123 -16.51 24.74 14.60
C VAL A 123 -15.53 23.68 15.10
N GLY A 124 -16.00 22.43 15.32
CA GLY A 124 -15.13 21.33 15.70
C GLY A 124 -14.03 21.07 14.67
N GLY A 125 -14.36 21.10 13.38
CA GLY A 125 -13.37 20.95 12.29
C GLY A 125 -12.34 22.09 12.27
N ALA A 126 -12.78 23.36 12.42
CA ALA A 126 -11.89 24.51 12.41
C ALA A 126 -11.01 24.63 13.68
N LEU A 127 -11.50 24.17 14.83
CA LEU A 127 -10.74 24.16 16.08
C LEU A 127 -9.49 23.28 15.99
N LEU A 128 -9.55 22.18 15.27
CA LEU A 128 -8.45 21.21 15.16
C LEU A 128 -7.17 21.84 14.58
N PRO A 129 -7.18 22.50 13.42
CA PRO A 129 -5.97 23.16 12.92
C PRO A 129 -5.52 24.32 13.83
N CYS A 130 -6.45 25.05 14.46
CA CYS A 130 -6.10 26.14 15.36
C CYS A 130 -5.29 25.66 16.57
N TRP A 131 -5.73 24.63 17.26
CA TRP A 131 -4.98 24.13 18.41
C TRP A 131 -3.75 23.31 18.01
N ILE A 132 -3.70 22.70 16.80
CA ILE A 132 -2.46 22.13 16.26
C ILE A 132 -1.41 23.25 16.07
N ALA A 133 -1.78 24.37 15.47
CA ALA A 133 -0.89 25.51 15.27
C ALA A 133 -0.37 26.04 16.62
N TYR A 134 -1.28 26.21 17.59
CA TYR A 134 -0.91 26.64 18.94
C TYR A 134 0.02 25.64 19.64
N ALA A 135 -0.27 24.34 19.56
CA ALA A 135 0.57 23.28 20.13
C ALA A 135 1.97 23.27 19.50
N LEU A 136 2.10 23.55 18.19
CA LEU A 136 3.40 23.66 17.51
C LEU A 136 4.24 24.82 18.09
N VAL A 137 3.60 25.93 18.43
CA VAL A 137 4.26 27.07 19.10
C VAL A 137 4.71 26.68 20.51
N GLU A 138 3.82 26.06 21.28
CA GLU A 138 4.11 25.59 22.64
C GLU A 138 5.28 24.56 22.64
N GLU A 139 5.28 23.64 21.69
CA GLU A 139 6.36 22.65 21.57
C GLU A 139 7.73 23.27 21.29
N ARG A 140 7.80 24.44 20.63
CA ARG A 140 9.07 25.16 20.47
C ARG A 140 9.61 25.61 21.83
N GLY A 141 8.73 26.10 22.71
CA GLY A 141 9.06 26.46 24.09
C GLY A 141 9.52 25.27 24.92
N LEU A 142 8.77 24.16 24.82
CA LEU A 142 9.10 22.91 25.52
C LEU A 142 10.44 22.30 25.06
N ARG A 143 10.74 22.36 23.75
CA ARG A 143 12.06 21.95 23.21
C ARG A 143 13.21 22.79 23.76
N ARG A 144 13.01 24.11 23.85
CA ARG A 144 14.04 25.01 24.41
C ARG A 144 14.27 24.71 25.89
N ARG A 145 13.20 24.41 26.63
CA ARG A 145 13.23 24.24 28.08
C ARG A 145 13.75 22.86 28.51
N PHE A 146 13.30 21.79 27.87
CA PHE A 146 13.60 20.39 28.26
C PHE A 146 14.57 19.66 27.32
N GLY A 147 15.00 20.31 26.25
CA GLY A 147 16.07 19.84 25.37
C GLY A 147 15.91 18.39 24.85
N ALA A 148 16.90 17.57 25.11
CA ALA A 148 16.94 16.17 24.64
C ALA A 148 15.82 15.30 25.22
N ALA A 149 15.41 15.53 26.46
CA ALA A 149 14.31 14.78 27.11
C ALA A 149 12.99 14.98 26.34
N TYR A 150 12.66 16.23 25.96
CA TYR A 150 11.45 16.50 25.19
C TYR A 150 11.54 15.93 23.75
N ARG A 151 12.71 15.99 23.10
CA ARG A 151 12.88 15.35 21.79
C ARG A 151 12.70 13.81 21.85
N SER A 152 13.16 13.18 22.92
CA SER A 152 12.91 11.74 23.18
C SER A 152 11.42 11.45 23.35
N TYR A 153 10.74 12.26 24.15
CA TYR A 153 9.29 12.18 24.35
C TYR A 153 8.52 12.37 23.05
N GLN A 154 8.90 13.36 22.20
CA GLN A 154 8.29 13.56 20.87
C GLN A 154 8.43 12.36 19.93
N ARG A 155 9.51 11.60 20.03
CA ARG A 155 9.68 10.37 19.24
C ARG A 155 8.75 9.25 19.70
N GLN A 156 8.44 9.19 20.98
CA GLN A 156 7.63 8.12 21.60
C GLN A 156 6.13 8.42 21.55
N VAL A 157 5.74 9.67 21.78
CA VAL A 157 4.33 10.07 21.92
C VAL A 157 3.94 11.04 20.81
N GLY A 158 2.80 10.80 20.16
CA GLY A 158 2.24 11.69 19.13
C GLY A 158 1.68 12.99 19.70
N MET A 159 1.61 14.05 18.90
CA MET A 159 0.90 15.29 19.26
C MET A 159 -0.59 15.01 19.47
N LEU A 160 -1.19 14.33 18.52
CA LEU A 160 -2.51 13.71 18.57
C LEU A 160 -2.36 12.24 18.94
N LEU A 161 -3.49 11.60 19.26
CA LEU A 161 -3.52 10.13 19.27
C LEU A 161 -2.81 9.64 18.01
N ARG A 162 -1.77 8.85 18.19
CA ARG A 162 -1.18 8.15 17.05
C ARG A 162 -2.27 7.20 16.55
N LEU A 163 -3.08 7.70 15.65
CA LEU A 163 -3.93 6.83 14.87
C LEU A 163 -3.00 5.83 14.20
N ASP A 164 -3.05 4.61 14.64
CA ASP A 164 -2.41 3.54 13.91
C ASP A 164 -3.16 3.42 12.57
N VAL A 165 -2.65 4.15 11.57
CA VAL A 165 -3.25 4.21 10.23
C VAL A 165 -3.47 2.81 9.68
N TYR A 166 -2.59 1.88 10.02
CA TYR A 166 -2.75 0.48 9.66
C TYR A 166 -3.96 -0.16 10.35
N ARG A 167 -4.13 0.06 11.66
CA ARG A 167 -5.29 -0.44 12.40
C ARG A 167 -6.58 0.20 11.91
N LEU A 168 -6.57 1.50 11.67
CA LEU A 168 -7.71 2.21 11.12
C LEU A 168 -8.08 1.66 9.73
N SER A 169 -7.09 1.46 8.86
CA SER A 169 -7.33 0.86 7.54
C SER A 169 -7.90 -0.57 7.64
N GLN A 170 -7.45 -1.37 8.62
CA GLN A 170 -8.02 -2.70 8.87
C GLN A 170 -9.48 -2.64 9.33
N VAL A 171 -9.81 -1.73 10.24
CA VAL A 171 -11.20 -1.55 10.71
C VAL A 171 -12.08 -1.12 9.54
N LEU A 172 -11.68 -0.08 8.80
CA LEU A 172 -12.43 0.41 7.65
C LEU A 172 -12.60 -0.67 6.56
N ALA A 173 -11.52 -1.38 6.22
CA ALA A 173 -11.59 -2.45 5.22
C ALA A 173 -12.58 -3.56 5.64
N ARG A 174 -12.56 -3.98 6.90
CA ARG A 174 -13.48 -5.01 7.41
C ARG A 174 -14.93 -4.56 7.52
N SER A 175 -15.16 -3.27 7.75
CA SER A 175 -16.51 -2.73 7.90
C SER A 175 -17.15 -2.36 6.56
N LEU A 176 -16.33 -1.94 5.57
CA LEU A 176 -16.84 -1.39 4.31
C LEU A 176 -16.73 -2.35 3.13
N LEU A 177 -15.80 -3.32 3.18
CA LEU A 177 -15.59 -4.24 2.08
C LEU A 177 -16.26 -5.60 2.37
N PRO A 178 -17.00 -6.16 1.41
CA PRO A 178 -17.65 -7.47 1.54
C PRO A 178 -16.62 -8.60 1.37
N VAL A 179 -15.68 -8.73 2.33
CA VAL A 179 -14.61 -9.72 2.32
C VAL A 179 -14.94 -10.89 3.26
N HIS A 180 -15.06 -12.07 2.71
CA HIS A 180 -15.27 -13.31 3.44
C HIS A 180 -13.95 -14.03 3.63
N VAL A 181 -13.58 -14.32 4.89
CA VAL A 181 -12.28 -14.94 5.21
C VAL A 181 -12.50 -16.29 5.89
N ALA A 182 -11.99 -17.35 5.26
CA ALA A 182 -11.95 -18.71 5.80
C ALA A 182 -10.53 -19.11 6.22
N GLY A 183 -10.40 -19.91 7.26
CA GLY A 183 -9.11 -20.44 7.72
C GLY A 183 -8.26 -19.49 8.57
N ARG A 184 -8.84 -18.45 9.17
CA ARG A 184 -8.11 -17.43 9.98
C ARG A 184 -7.22 -18.02 11.09
N THR A 185 -7.58 -19.17 11.64
CA THR A 185 -6.84 -19.87 12.70
C THR A 185 -5.48 -20.39 12.26
N ARG A 186 -5.26 -20.52 10.94
CA ARG A 186 -4.01 -20.98 10.35
C ARG A 186 -2.91 -19.91 10.34
N ILE A 187 -3.28 -18.64 10.51
CA ILE A 187 -2.29 -17.56 10.68
C ILE A 187 -1.82 -17.54 12.14
N PRO A 188 -0.52 -17.68 12.41
CA PRO A 188 -0.01 -17.75 13.78
C PRO A 188 -0.26 -16.43 14.52
N ARG A 189 -0.73 -16.53 15.76
CA ARG A 189 -0.95 -15.34 16.60
C ARG A 189 0.34 -14.64 16.99
N ARG A 190 1.47 -15.36 17.06
CA ARG A 190 2.82 -14.87 17.37
C ARG A 190 3.82 -15.58 16.47
N GLY A 191 5.04 -15.04 16.38
CA GLY A 191 6.10 -15.60 15.54
C GLY A 191 6.01 -15.16 14.08
N ALA A 192 7.08 -15.43 13.33
CA ALA A 192 7.18 -15.09 11.92
C ALA A 192 6.39 -16.04 11.03
N ALA A 193 5.86 -15.52 9.93
CA ALA A 193 5.35 -16.32 8.82
C ALA A 193 5.32 -15.48 7.54
N VAL A 194 5.40 -16.15 6.40
CA VAL A 194 5.20 -15.53 5.08
C VAL A 194 3.83 -15.92 4.55
N LEU A 195 3.00 -14.93 4.23
CA LEU A 195 1.71 -15.11 3.58
C LEU A 195 1.94 -14.97 2.08
N VAL A 196 1.63 -16.00 1.31
CA VAL A 196 1.79 -15.99 -0.15
C VAL A 196 0.42 -16.07 -0.81
N ALA A 197 0.17 -15.21 -1.80
CA ALA A 197 -1.14 -15.10 -2.44
C ALA A 197 -1.03 -14.85 -3.94
N ASN A 198 -2.13 -15.14 -4.66
CA ASN A 198 -2.36 -14.67 -6.03
C ASN A 198 -2.59 -13.15 -6.07
N HIS A 199 -2.35 -12.54 -7.24
CA HIS A 199 -2.41 -11.09 -7.40
C HIS A 199 -3.16 -10.68 -8.67
N ALA A 200 -4.37 -10.16 -8.53
CA ALA A 200 -5.20 -9.74 -9.65
C ALA A 200 -5.67 -8.28 -9.55
N CYS A 201 -5.68 -7.71 -8.33
CA CYS A 201 -6.22 -6.38 -8.07
C CYS A 201 -5.26 -5.51 -7.25
N TYR A 202 -5.33 -4.19 -7.42
CA TYR A 202 -4.60 -3.24 -6.55
C TYR A 202 -4.98 -3.32 -5.08
N ALA A 203 -6.21 -3.77 -4.78
CA ALA A 203 -6.72 -3.87 -3.43
C ALA A 203 -6.34 -5.18 -2.69
N ASP A 204 -5.64 -6.13 -3.34
CA ASP A 204 -5.28 -7.40 -2.73
C ASP A 204 -4.55 -7.29 -1.38
N PRO A 205 -3.60 -6.34 -1.18
CA PRO A 205 -3.01 -6.12 0.13
C PRO A 205 -4.04 -5.74 1.20
N VAL A 206 -5.09 -5.02 0.83
CA VAL A 206 -6.18 -4.63 1.74
C VAL A 206 -7.03 -5.84 2.09
N PHE A 207 -7.33 -6.72 1.13
CA PHE A 207 -8.05 -7.97 1.40
C PHE A 207 -7.27 -8.88 2.34
N LEU A 208 -5.95 -9.00 2.15
CA LEU A 208 -5.09 -9.74 3.06
C LEU A 208 -5.05 -9.12 4.46
N GLN A 209 -5.12 -7.80 4.60
CA GLN A 209 -5.23 -7.15 5.91
C GLN A 209 -6.51 -7.55 6.67
N CYS A 210 -7.56 -7.99 5.97
CA CYS A 210 -8.79 -8.48 6.60
C CYS A 210 -8.63 -9.87 7.23
N THR A 211 -7.56 -10.61 6.95
CA THR A 211 -7.36 -11.99 7.43
C THR A 211 -7.04 -12.05 8.91
N CYS A 212 -6.24 -11.13 9.44
CA CYS A 212 -5.81 -11.12 10.84
C CYS A 212 -5.66 -9.69 11.37
N TRP A 213 -5.53 -9.54 12.70
CA TRP A 213 -5.26 -8.25 13.35
C TRP A 213 -3.77 -7.91 13.44
N ARG A 214 -2.90 -8.87 13.08
CA ARG A 214 -1.46 -8.62 13.03
C ARG A 214 -1.11 -7.74 11.83
N ARG A 215 -0.06 -6.95 11.97
CA ARG A 215 0.48 -6.15 10.88
C ARG A 215 1.17 -7.05 9.87
N ILE A 216 0.79 -6.93 8.60
CA ILE A 216 1.40 -7.64 7.48
C ILE A 216 2.29 -6.63 6.74
N HIS A 217 3.55 -6.97 6.52
CA HIS A 217 4.52 -6.16 5.80
C HIS A 217 4.57 -6.63 4.35
N PHE A 218 4.14 -5.79 3.41
CA PHE A 218 4.13 -6.12 1.99
C PHE A 218 5.37 -5.59 1.29
N LEU A 219 5.88 -6.35 0.33
CA LEU A 219 6.80 -5.83 -0.67
C LEU A 219 5.99 -5.02 -1.67
N ALA A 220 6.33 -3.76 -1.84
CA ALA A 220 5.66 -2.87 -2.79
C ALA A 220 6.67 -2.23 -3.73
N THR A 221 6.27 -2.06 -5.00
CA THR A 221 7.15 -1.44 -5.99
C THR A 221 7.65 -0.07 -5.52
N ALA A 222 8.94 0.17 -5.69
CA ALA A 222 9.60 1.40 -5.27
C ALA A 222 8.96 2.68 -5.86
N GLN A 223 8.29 2.56 -7.02
CA GLN A 223 7.61 3.68 -7.68
C GLN A 223 6.50 4.32 -6.83
N VAL A 224 5.80 3.56 -5.99
CA VAL A 224 4.74 4.10 -5.11
C VAL A 224 5.30 4.96 -3.97
N PHE A 225 6.63 4.98 -3.77
CA PHE A 225 7.32 5.77 -2.75
C PHE A 225 7.93 7.08 -3.28
N ARG A 226 7.56 7.53 -4.48
CA ARG A 226 8.12 8.75 -5.11
C ARG A 226 7.61 10.08 -4.56
N GLY A 227 6.81 10.07 -3.53
CA GLY A 227 6.34 11.29 -2.86
C GLY A 227 4.82 11.33 -2.65
N GLY A 228 4.37 12.42 -2.02
CA GLY A 228 2.95 12.68 -1.78
C GLY A 228 2.28 11.77 -0.74
N LEU A 229 0.95 11.83 -0.73
CA LEU A 229 0.09 11.10 0.21
C LEU A 229 0.27 9.57 0.13
N MET A 230 0.49 9.04 -1.08
CA MET A 230 0.69 7.61 -1.28
C MET A 230 1.96 7.11 -0.58
N THR A 231 3.07 7.82 -0.69
CA THR A 231 4.31 7.50 0.03
C THR A 231 4.11 7.52 1.54
N TRP A 232 3.39 8.52 2.05
CA TRP A 232 3.06 8.61 3.47
C TRP A 232 2.22 7.41 3.91
N ALA A 233 1.17 7.05 3.16
CA ALA A 233 0.32 5.90 3.43
C ALA A 233 1.12 4.58 3.40
N MET A 234 1.93 4.35 2.37
CA MET A 234 2.76 3.13 2.25
C MET A 234 3.73 2.96 3.43
N ARG A 235 4.40 4.04 3.84
CA ARG A 235 5.28 4.01 5.03
C ARG A 235 4.50 3.73 6.32
N ARG A 236 3.28 4.25 6.45
CA ARG A 236 2.41 4.01 7.62
C ARG A 236 1.81 2.61 7.64
N THR A 237 1.60 2.00 6.49
CA THR A 237 1.14 0.61 6.36
C THR A 237 2.30 -0.40 6.39
N SER A 238 3.53 0.06 6.63
CA SER A 238 4.72 -0.80 6.76
C SER A 238 5.09 -1.57 5.49
N ALA A 239 4.77 -1.00 4.32
CA ALA A 239 5.23 -1.53 3.04
C ALA A 239 6.75 -1.36 2.90
N VAL A 240 7.41 -2.37 2.35
CA VAL A 240 8.85 -2.40 2.08
C VAL A 240 9.06 -2.10 0.60
N PRO A 241 9.79 -1.04 0.25
CA PRO A 241 10.04 -0.72 -1.16
C PRO A 241 10.92 -1.78 -1.82
N LEU A 242 10.50 -2.25 -2.99
CA LEU A 242 11.21 -3.22 -3.82
C LEU A 242 11.43 -2.65 -5.22
N ARG A 243 12.65 -2.69 -5.73
CA ARG A 243 12.99 -2.35 -7.11
C ARG A 243 12.82 -3.58 -7.99
N ARG A 244 11.85 -3.55 -8.91
CA ARG A 244 11.50 -4.71 -9.75
C ARG A 244 12.53 -5.06 -10.82
N TYR A 245 13.24 -4.07 -11.33
CA TYR A 245 14.11 -4.21 -12.50
C TYR A 245 15.54 -4.64 -12.16
N ARG A 246 15.80 -5.02 -10.91
CA ARG A 246 17.09 -5.56 -10.47
C ARG A 246 16.96 -6.34 -9.17
N VAL A 247 17.92 -7.19 -8.89
CA VAL A 247 18.06 -7.79 -7.56
C VAL A 247 18.21 -6.67 -6.52
N ASP A 248 17.35 -6.67 -5.52
CA ASP A 248 17.35 -5.67 -4.44
C ASP A 248 17.74 -6.33 -3.09
N PRO A 249 19.06 -6.43 -2.79
CA PRO A 249 19.52 -7.02 -1.54
C PRO A 249 19.04 -6.23 -0.31
N GLY A 250 18.71 -4.93 -0.50
CA GLY A 250 18.18 -4.09 0.57
C GLY A 250 16.78 -4.51 0.98
N ALA A 251 15.88 -4.71 0.00
CA ALA A 251 14.53 -5.20 0.25
C ALA A 251 14.54 -6.60 0.87
N TYR A 252 15.42 -7.49 0.39
CA TYR A 252 15.58 -8.83 0.93
C TYR A 252 16.07 -8.82 2.39
N ARG A 253 17.12 -8.05 2.70
CA ARG A 253 17.60 -7.89 4.08
C ARG A 253 16.54 -7.32 5.02
N GLU A 254 15.75 -6.35 4.55
CA GLU A 254 14.66 -5.79 5.35
C GLU A 254 13.55 -6.84 5.60
N LEU A 255 13.24 -7.67 4.60
CA LEU A 255 12.32 -8.79 4.75
C LEU A 255 12.79 -9.77 5.83
N LEU A 256 14.04 -10.23 5.74
CA LEU A 256 14.64 -11.13 6.74
C LEU A 256 14.62 -10.49 8.13
N ARG A 257 15.02 -9.24 8.25
CA ARG A 257 14.99 -8.50 9.52
C ARG A 257 13.58 -8.43 10.13
N ARG A 258 12.53 -8.31 9.30
CA ARG A 258 11.13 -8.35 9.76
C ARG A 258 10.75 -9.74 10.26
N LEU A 259 11.14 -10.78 9.53
CA LEU A 259 10.90 -12.16 9.96
C LEU A 259 11.63 -12.48 11.28
N ASP A 260 12.89 -12.06 11.44
CA ASP A 260 13.63 -12.22 12.70
C ASP A 260 12.93 -11.53 13.89
N GLN A 261 12.21 -10.43 13.63
CA GLN A 261 11.38 -9.74 14.63
C GLN A 261 10.02 -10.42 14.88
N GLY A 262 9.78 -11.57 14.29
CA GLY A 262 8.53 -12.31 14.44
C GLY A 262 7.36 -11.70 13.67
N ALA A 263 7.61 -10.91 12.60
CA ALA A 263 6.56 -10.25 11.82
C ALA A 263 5.90 -11.20 10.81
N LEU A 264 4.71 -10.80 10.32
CA LEU A 264 4.10 -11.36 9.11
C LEU A 264 4.57 -10.58 7.90
N VAL A 265 4.98 -11.29 6.85
CA VAL A 265 5.35 -10.72 5.55
C VAL A 265 4.39 -11.23 4.49
N GLY A 266 3.84 -10.33 3.67
CA GLY A 266 2.98 -10.67 2.54
C GLY A 266 3.74 -10.60 1.22
N VAL A 267 3.66 -11.65 0.43
CA VAL A 267 4.32 -11.76 -0.88
C VAL A 267 3.30 -12.22 -1.92
N PHE A 268 3.19 -11.50 -3.02
CA PHE A 268 2.46 -11.94 -4.20
C PHE A 268 3.44 -12.64 -5.12
N VAL A 269 3.30 -13.95 -5.22
CA VAL A 269 4.32 -14.81 -5.87
C VAL A 269 4.43 -14.63 -7.37
N GLU A 270 3.40 -14.12 -8.00
CA GLU A 270 3.34 -13.81 -9.43
C GLU A 270 4.21 -12.59 -9.83
N GLY A 271 4.63 -11.78 -8.84
CA GLY A 271 5.43 -10.56 -9.04
C GLY A 271 4.68 -9.41 -9.71
N GLU A 272 3.73 -9.67 -10.57
CA GLU A 272 2.82 -8.72 -11.19
C GLU A 272 1.36 -9.15 -11.02
N ARG A 273 0.45 -8.20 -11.19
CA ARG A 273 -0.98 -8.52 -11.19
C ARG A 273 -1.37 -9.21 -12.48
N SER A 274 -2.15 -10.27 -12.39
CA SER A 274 -2.67 -10.96 -13.56
C SER A 274 -3.48 -10.00 -14.46
N PRO A 275 -3.16 -9.89 -15.75
CA PRO A 275 -3.93 -9.06 -16.67
C PRO A 275 -5.28 -9.68 -17.07
N LEU A 276 -5.41 -10.99 -17.00
CA LEU A 276 -6.59 -11.76 -17.42
C LEU A 276 -7.37 -12.37 -16.25
N GLY A 277 -6.89 -12.22 -15.00
CA GLY A 277 -7.54 -12.76 -13.80
C GLY A 277 -7.12 -14.17 -13.41
N ASN A 278 -6.54 -14.94 -14.32
CA ASN A 278 -6.00 -16.26 -14.02
C ASN A 278 -4.74 -16.18 -13.16
N TYR A 279 -4.53 -17.18 -12.30
CA TYR A 279 -3.28 -17.34 -11.57
C TYR A 279 -2.11 -17.49 -12.53
N GLN A 280 -1.03 -16.76 -12.28
CA GLN A 280 0.22 -16.87 -13.01
C GLN A 280 1.23 -17.64 -12.17
N GLU A 281 2.10 -18.38 -12.82
CA GLU A 281 3.14 -19.13 -12.13
C GLU A 281 4.00 -18.23 -11.25
N ALA A 282 4.43 -18.77 -10.11
CA ALA A 282 5.32 -18.07 -9.21
C ALA A 282 6.66 -17.78 -9.89
N LEU A 283 7.17 -16.57 -9.73
CA LEU A 283 8.47 -16.21 -10.26
C LEU A 283 9.57 -17.12 -9.68
N PRO A 284 10.47 -17.69 -10.49
CA PRO A 284 11.49 -18.65 -10.03
C PRO A 284 12.35 -18.14 -8.88
N HIS A 285 12.72 -16.85 -8.91
CA HIS A 285 13.51 -16.24 -7.82
C HIS A 285 12.70 -16.05 -6.52
N VAL A 286 11.38 -15.85 -6.59
CA VAL A 286 10.52 -15.80 -5.42
C VAL A 286 10.38 -17.19 -4.82
N ALA A 287 10.15 -18.20 -5.64
CA ALA A 287 10.08 -19.59 -5.21
C ALA A 287 11.39 -20.05 -4.54
N ARG A 288 12.54 -19.67 -5.10
CA ARG A 288 13.86 -19.93 -4.51
C ARG A 288 14.02 -19.21 -3.17
N MET A 289 13.62 -17.93 -3.08
CA MET A 289 13.64 -17.17 -1.84
C MET A 289 12.84 -17.90 -0.74
N LEU A 290 11.62 -18.33 -1.04
CA LEU A 290 10.77 -19.00 -0.06
C LEU A 290 11.37 -20.30 0.47
N ARG A 291 12.08 -21.06 -0.36
CA ARG A 291 12.79 -22.30 0.07
C ARG A 291 13.89 -22.07 1.10
N HIS A 292 14.52 -20.90 1.09
CA HIS A 292 15.60 -20.57 2.02
C HIS A 292 15.10 -19.95 3.34
N LEU A 293 13.78 -19.76 3.48
CA LEU A 293 13.21 -19.23 4.71
C LEU A 293 12.89 -20.35 5.70
N SER A 294 13.38 -20.22 6.92
CA SER A 294 13.12 -21.16 8.03
C SER A 294 11.81 -20.86 8.76
N VAL A 295 10.85 -20.22 8.10
CA VAL A 295 9.56 -19.82 8.69
C VAL A 295 8.41 -20.43 7.90
N PRO A 296 7.24 -20.66 8.52
CA PRO A 296 6.07 -21.17 7.82
C PRO A 296 5.64 -20.26 6.67
N VAL A 297 5.39 -20.85 5.50
CA VAL A 297 4.79 -20.21 4.33
C VAL A 297 3.32 -20.60 4.29
N ILE A 298 2.42 -19.62 4.30
CA ILE A 298 0.98 -19.82 4.38
C ILE A 298 0.37 -19.42 3.03
N PRO A 299 -0.09 -20.37 2.22
CA PRO A 299 -0.75 -20.09 0.96
C PRO A 299 -2.14 -19.49 1.20
N ILE A 300 -2.50 -18.49 0.39
CA ILE A 300 -3.78 -17.79 0.45
C ILE A 300 -4.35 -17.67 -0.97
N GLY A 301 -5.55 -18.15 -1.18
CA GLY A 301 -6.32 -17.93 -2.39
C GLY A 301 -7.26 -16.73 -2.21
N ILE A 302 -7.21 -15.78 -3.14
CA ILE A 302 -8.13 -14.65 -3.21
C ILE A 302 -9.00 -14.83 -4.44
N SER A 303 -10.31 -14.96 -4.24
CA SER A 303 -11.32 -15.15 -5.28
C SER A 303 -12.18 -13.90 -5.42
N GLY A 304 -12.61 -13.57 -6.65
CA GLY A 304 -13.45 -12.40 -6.94
C GLY A 304 -12.69 -11.05 -6.92
N ASN A 305 -11.41 -11.04 -6.57
CA ASN A 305 -10.60 -9.83 -6.54
C ASN A 305 -10.38 -9.22 -7.94
N TYR A 306 -10.33 -10.05 -8.98
CA TYR A 306 -10.24 -9.57 -10.36
C TYR A 306 -11.48 -8.75 -10.75
N ASP A 307 -12.67 -9.13 -10.30
CA ASP A 307 -13.92 -8.40 -10.56
C ASP A 307 -13.99 -7.05 -9.81
N VAL A 308 -13.24 -6.89 -8.72
CA VAL A 308 -13.10 -5.60 -8.01
C VAL A 308 -12.38 -4.56 -8.87
N GLY A 309 -11.30 -4.97 -9.55
CA GLY A 309 -10.50 -4.06 -10.36
C GLY A 309 -9.57 -4.79 -11.31
N PRO A 310 -10.07 -5.23 -12.48
CA PRO A 310 -9.25 -5.84 -13.50
C PRO A 310 -8.08 -4.91 -13.88
N ARG A 311 -6.93 -5.47 -14.21
CA ARG A 311 -5.73 -4.68 -14.49
C ARG A 311 -5.87 -3.71 -15.67
N TRP A 312 -6.75 -4.02 -16.62
CA TRP A 312 -7.05 -3.17 -17.78
C TRP A 312 -8.04 -2.04 -17.47
N ALA A 313 -8.78 -2.12 -16.34
CA ALA A 313 -9.70 -1.08 -15.90
C ALA A 313 -8.99 -0.04 -15.01
N GLU A 314 -9.53 1.18 -14.97
CA GLU A 314 -8.98 2.27 -14.14
C GLU A 314 -9.75 2.45 -12.84
N ARG A 315 -10.99 1.95 -12.76
CA ARG A 315 -11.87 2.10 -11.61
C ARG A 315 -11.91 0.82 -10.77
N LEU A 316 -11.90 1.00 -9.46
CA LEU A 316 -12.19 -0.07 -8.51
C LEU A 316 -13.70 -0.07 -8.20
N ARG A 317 -14.24 -1.24 -7.95
CA ARG A 317 -15.64 -1.46 -7.58
C ARG A 317 -15.73 -2.20 -6.27
N VAL A 318 -16.86 -2.06 -5.59
CA VAL A 318 -17.16 -2.88 -4.41
C VAL A 318 -17.81 -4.18 -4.90
N ARG A 319 -17.14 -5.30 -4.72
CA ARG A 319 -17.59 -6.65 -5.08
C ARG A 319 -17.26 -7.61 -3.94
N ARG A 320 -17.94 -8.75 -3.90
CA ARG A 320 -17.64 -9.81 -2.93
C ARG A 320 -16.28 -10.42 -3.21
N VAL A 321 -15.48 -10.57 -2.16
CA VAL A 321 -14.15 -11.17 -2.24
C VAL A 321 -14.07 -12.31 -1.23
N GLY A 322 -13.68 -13.47 -1.69
CA GLY A 322 -13.36 -14.63 -0.86
C GLY A 322 -11.86 -14.68 -0.59
N VAL A 323 -11.47 -14.89 0.66
CA VAL A 323 -10.06 -15.12 1.04
C VAL A 323 -10.00 -16.44 1.81
N ARG A 324 -9.36 -17.44 1.23
CA ARG A 324 -9.14 -18.73 1.86
C ARG A 324 -7.67 -18.90 2.25
N ILE A 325 -7.44 -19.27 3.51
CA ILE A 325 -6.10 -19.45 4.06
C ILE A 325 -5.83 -20.95 4.14
N GLY A 326 -4.78 -21.41 3.47
CA GLY A 326 -4.34 -22.81 3.43
C GLY A 326 -3.54 -23.23 4.66
N ALA A 327 -3.20 -24.50 4.72
CA ALA A 327 -2.31 -25.02 5.74
C ALA A 327 -0.89 -24.45 5.58
N PRO A 328 -0.17 -24.17 6.67
CA PRO A 328 1.23 -23.74 6.60
C PRO A 328 2.10 -24.80 5.94
N ILE A 329 2.94 -24.37 5.00
CA ILE A 329 3.96 -25.19 4.33
C ILE A 329 5.30 -24.86 4.97
N VAL A 330 6.02 -25.86 5.44
CA VAL A 330 7.40 -25.73 5.89
C VAL A 330 8.28 -26.36 4.81
N PHE A 331 9.14 -25.56 4.19
CA PHE A 331 10.04 -26.05 3.17
C PHE A 331 11.17 -26.87 3.81
N GLY A 332 11.32 -28.12 3.37
CA GLY A 332 12.43 -29.01 3.69
C GLY A 332 13.09 -29.53 2.42
N ALA A 333 14.12 -30.36 2.56
CA ALA A 333 14.76 -31.04 1.42
C ALA A 333 13.73 -31.91 0.68
N GLY A 334 13.19 -31.44 -0.44
CA GLY A 334 12.18 -32.15 -1.24
C GLY A 334 10.88 -31.40 -1.51
N CYS A 335 10.67 -30.23 -0.91
CA CYS A 335 9.51 -29.40 -1.24
C CYS A 335 9.81 -28.53 -2.48
N HIS A 336 9.08 -28.77 -3.57
CA HIS A 336 9.24 -28.03 -4.82
C HIS A 336 8.49 -26.69 -4.79
N ALA A 337 8.97 -25.72 -5.56
CA ALA A 337 8.36 -24.39 -5.69
C ALA A 337 6.90 -24.46 -6.16
N ASP A 338 6.57 -25.44 -6.96
CA ASP A 338 5.25 -25.70 -7.52
C ASP A 338 4.19 -26.00 -6.45
N ALA A 339 4.61 -26.55 -5.29
CA ALA A 339 3.71 -26.82 -4.17
C ALA A 339 3.00 -25.57 -3.66
N VAL A 340 3.66 -24.40 -3.68
CA VAL A 340 3.06 -23.11 -3.31
C VAL A 340 2.01 -22.71 -4.34
N GLY A 341 2.33 -22.81 -5.62
CA GLY A 341 1.41 -22.50 -6.71
C GLY A 341 0.17 -23.38 -6.68
N GLN A 342 0.37 -24.69 -6.56
CA GLN A 342 -0.73 -25.67 -6.43
C GLN A 342 -1.60 -25.38 -5.19
N ALA A 343 -0.97 -25.11 -4.05
CA ALA A 343 -1.69 -24.77 -2.83
C ALA A 343 -2.51 -23.47 -2.96
N ILE A 344 -1.99 -22.44 -3.64
CA ILE A 344 -2.74 -21.21 -3.90
C ILE A 344 -3.91 -21.51 -4.85
N THR A 345 -3.67 -22.21 -5.96
CA THR A 345 -4.68 -22.52 -6.96
C THR A 345 -5.84 -23.35 -6.37
N SER A 346 -5.54 -24.32 -5.49
CA SER A 346 -6.56 -25.11 -4.82
C SER A 346 -7.45 -24.33 -3.83
N LEU A 347 -7.01 -23.12 -3.44
CA LEU A 347 -7.74 -22.24 -2.53
C LEU A 347 -8.57 -21.18 -3.26
N ILE A 348 -8.39 -21.03 -4.57
CA ILE A 348 -9.19 -20.10 -5.38
C ILE A 348 -10.51 -20.77 -5.73
N ASP A 349 -11.63 -20.08 -5.52
CA ASP A 349 -12.97 -20.57 -5.84
C ASP A 349 -13.18 -20.80 -7.35
N GLU A 350 -14.18 -21.60 -7.70
CA GLU A 350 -14.42 -22.21 -9.02
C GLU A 350 -14.53 -21.23 -10.20
N ASP A 351 -14.82 -19.95 -10.01
CA ASP A 351 -14.81 -18.96 -11.09
C ASP A 351 -14.05 -17.67 -10.73
N PRO A 352 -12.71 -17.77 -10.48
CA PRO A 352 -11.91 -16.60 -10.12
C PRO A 352 -11.76 -15.61 -11.27
N GLN A 353 -12.13 -16.01 -12.49
CA GLN A 353 -11.89 -15.29 -13.75
C GLN A 353 -13.14 -14.60 -14.30
N ALA A 354 -14.29 -14.75 -13.62
CA ALA A 354 -15.49 -14.03 -13.98
C ALA A 354 -15.26 -12.52 -13.85
N VAL A 355 -15.60 -11.78 -14.89
CA VAL A 355 -15.52 -10.32 -14.90
C VAL A 355 -16.85 -9.73 -15.37
N HIS A 356 -17.59 -9.17 -14.43
CA HIS A 356 -18.83 -8.47 -14.73
C HIS A 356 -18.50 -7.10 -15.31
N LEU A 357 -18.92 -6.84 -16.53
CA LEU A 357 -18.58 -5.57 -17.25
C LEU A 357 -19.40 -4.37 -16.80
N GLU A 358 -20.38 -4.57 -15.92
CA GLU A 358 -21.18 -3.50 -15.35
C GLU A 358 -20.32 -2.51 -14.56
N GLY A 359 -20.45 -1.21 -14.87
CA GLY A 359 -19.65 -0.16 -14.22
C GLY A 359 -18.18 -0.12 -14.62
N LEU A 360 -17.74 -0.94 -15.60
CA LEU A 360 -16.40 -0.86 -16.18
C LEU A 360 -16.43 -0.19 -17.55
N GLU A 361 -15.29 0.39 -17.92
CA GLU A 361 -15.07 1.03 -19.21
C GLU A 361 -14.81 -0.04 -20.28
N ARG A 362 -15.89 -0.58 -20.86
CA ARG A 362 -15.86 -1.70 -21.82
C ARG A 362 -14.88 -1.49 -22.97
N ALA A 363 -14.75 -0.25 -23.46
CA ALA A 363 -13.80 0.09 -24.51
C ALA A 363 -12.34 -0.23 -24.16
N LYS A 364 -11.99 -0.25 -22.86
CA LYS A 364 -10.65 -0.58 -22.39
C LYS A 364 -10.36 -2.08 -22.38
N LEU A 365 -11.36 -2.92 -22.61
CA LEU A 365 -11.17 -4.36 -22.74
C LEU A 365 -10.22 -4.71 -23.90
N ARG A 366 -10.15 -3.86 -24.95
CA ARG A 366 -9.18 -3.97 -26.06
C ARG A 366 -7.71 -3.98 -25.59
N ARG A 367 -7.44 -3.53 -24.36
CA ARG A 367 -6.08 -3.57 -23.78
C ARG A 367 -5.59 -5.00 -23.53
N VAL A 368 -6.51 -5.93 -23.26
CA VAL A 368 -6.21 -7.35 -23.03
C VAL A 368 -6.76 -8.27 -24.13
N LEU A 369 -7.72 -7.78 -24.91
CA LEU A 369 -8.33 -8.49 -26.02
C LEU A 369 -8.27 -7.60 -27.27
N TRP A 370 -7.11 -7.61 -27.96
CA TRP A 370 -6.82 -6.74 -29.11
C TRP A 370 -7.02 -7.42 -30.46
N ARG A 371 -7.17 -8.76 -30.48
CA ARG A 371 -7.42 -9.56 -31.68
C ARG A 371 -8.59 -10.49 -31.49
N CYS A 372 -9.22 -10.81 -32.59
CA CYS A 372 -10.31 -11.78 -32.69
C CYS A 372 -9.82 -13.18 -32.28
N PRO A 373 -10.53 -13.87 -31.38
CA PRO A 373 -10.19 -15.24 -31.02
C PRO A 373 -10.28 -16.23 -32.19
N ALA A 374 -11.13 -15.94 -33.19
CA ALA A 374 -11.38 -16.83 -34.31
C ALA A 374 -10.41 -16.60 -35.49
N CYS A 375 -10.19 -15.34 -35.92
CA CYS A 375 -9.41 -15.04 -37.10
C CYS A 375 -8.14 -14.19 -36.85
N LEU A 376 -7.90 -13.78 -35.62
CA LEU A 376 -6.75 -12.96 -35.17
C LEU A 376 -6.70 -11.54 -35.76
N ASP A 377 -7.79 -11.07 -36.39
CA ASP A 377 -7.90 -9.70 -36.84
C ASP A 377 -8.34 -8.76 -35.69
N GLU A 378 -8.35 -7.46 -35.93
CA GLU A 378 -8.69 -6.45 -34.92
C GLU A 378 -10.17 -6.57 -34.47
N VAL A 379 -10.38 -6.46 -33.16
CA VAL A 379 -11.73 -6.43 -32.58
C VAL A 379 -12.08 -5.07 -32.01
N ARG A 380 -13.40 -4.75 -32.05
CA ARG A 380 -13.93 -3.49 -31.52
C ARG A 380 -15.16 -3.74 -30.66
N TRP A 381 -15.30 -2.94 -29.61
CA TRP A 381 -16.51 -2.95 -28.79
C TRP A 381 -17.56 -2.02 -29.41
N ARG A 382 -18.69 -2.59 -29.82
CA ARG A 382 -19.81 -1.84 -30.38
C ARG A 382 -21.14 -2.34 -29.82
N ALA A 383 -22.06 -1.43 -29.50
CA ALA A 383 -23.42 -1.75 -29.03
C ALA A 383 -23.49 -2.80 -27.91
N GLY A 384 -22.50 -2.81 -27.01
CA GLY A 384 -22.48 -3.78 -25.88
C GLY A 384 -21.85 -5.13 -26.22
N GLU A 385 -21.35 -5.34 -27.42
CA GLU A 385 -20.73 -6.57 -27.91
C GLU A 385 -19.30 -6.34 -28.41
N LEU A 386 -18.48 -7.36 -28.31
CA LEU A 386 -17.20 -7.42 -28.99
C LEU A 386 -17.43 -7.92 -30.42
N HIS A 387 -17.01 -7.16 -31.40
CA HIS A 387 -17.27 -7.43 -32.80
C HIS A 387 -15.96 -7.49 -33.60
N CYS A 388 -15.82 -8.53 -34.43
CA CYS A 388 -14.78 -8.62 -35.45
C CYS A 388 -15.30 -8.14 -36.80
N GLY A 389 -14.62 -7.16 -37.39
CA GLY A 389 -14.99 -6.63 -38.72
C GLY A 389 -14.65 -7.57 -39.87
N ALA A 390 -13.63 -8.42 -39.71
CA ALA A 390 -13.16 -9.32 -40.76
C ALA A 390 -14.00 -10.60 -40.89
N CYS A 391 -14.24 -11.33 -39.79
CA CYS A 391 -14.97 -12.61 -39.82
C CYS A 391 -16.42 -12.48 -39.37
N GLY A 392 -16.85 -11.31 -38.90
CA GLY A 392 -18.25 -11.06 -38.51
C GLY A 392 -18.65 -11.64 -37.15
N VAL A 393 -17.79 -12.43 -36.48
CA VAL A 393 -18.10 -13.06 -35.18
C VAL A 393 -18.31 -12.00 -34.10
N ARG A 394 -19.28 -12.27 -33.20
CA ARG A 394 -19.64 -11.36 -32.10
C ARG A 394 -19.67 -12.12 -30.78
N TRP A 395 -19.19 -11.48 -29.72
CA TRP A 395 -19.28 -11.99 -28.36
C TRP A 395 -19.95 -10.97 -27.45
N PHE A 396 -20.78 -11.43 -26.57
CA PHE A 396 -21.37 -10.62 -25.51
C PHE A 396 -21.01 -11.18 -24.12
N ALA A 397 -20.96 -10.28 -23.14
CA ALA A 397 -20.74 -10.67 -21.77
C ALA A 397 -22.05 -11.17 -21.14
N THR A 398 -22.01 -12.34 -20.53
CA THR A 398 -23.13 -12.92 -19.81
C THR A 398 -23.28 -12.31 -18.41
N PRO A 399 -24.44 -12.42 -17.75
CA PRO A 399 -24.63 -11.99 -16.36
C PRO A 399 -23.67 -12.66 -15.37
N GLN A 400 -23.16 -13.85 -15.71
CA GLN A 400 -22.18 -14.61 -14.92
C GLN A 400 -20.74 -14.12 -15.10
N GLY A 401 -20.52 -13.06 -15.90
CA GLY A 401 -19.19 -12.50 -16.14
C GLY A 401 -18.33 -13.31 -17.10
N ARG A 402 -18.95 -14.12 -17.93
CA ARG A 402 -18.32 -14.88 -19.02
C ARG A 402 -18.67 -14.29 -20.38
N PHE A 403 -18.11 -14.81 -21.45
CA PHE A 403 -18.33 -14.39 -22.81
C PHE A 403 -18.93 -15.51 -23.63
N ARG A 404 -20.01 -15.19 -24.35
CA ARG A 404 -20.71 -16.13 -25.24
C ARG A 404 -20.68 -15.59 -26.66
N GLU A 405 -20.44 -16.47 -27.62
CA GLU A 405 -20.58 -16.17 -29.04
C GLU A 405 -22.07 -16.08 -29.42
N ARG A 406 -22.43 -15.06 -30.22
CA ARG A 406 -23.84 -14.81 -30.57
C ARG A 406 -24.43 -15.85 -31.55
N SER A 407 -23.61 -16.43 -32.40
CA SER A 407 -24.02 -17.33 -33.49
C SER A 407 -23.77 -18.81 -33.20
N GLY A 408 -23.19 -19.16 -32.04
CA GLY A 408 -22.72 -20.51 -31.78
C GLY A 408 -23.34 -21.17 -30.55
N ASP A 409 -23.36 -22.50 -30.57
CA ASP A 409 -23.64 -23.35 -29.40
C ASP A 409 -22.41 -23.53 -28.49
N ALA A 410 -21.41 -22.68 -28.68
CA ALA A 410 -20.17 -22.76 -27.91
C ALA A 410 -20.40 -22.44 -26.43
N ALA A 411 -19.71 -23.16 -25.57
CA ALA A 411 -19.73 -22.93 -24.13
C ALA A 411 -19.25 -21.52 -23.77
N ASP A 412 -19.75 -20.98 -22.67
CA ASP A 412 -19.34 -19.69 -22.15
C ASP A 412 -17.85 -19.69 -21.78
N MET A 413 -17.09 -18.74 -22.32
CA MET A 413 -15.66 -18.61 -22.08
C MET A 413 -15.34 -17.55 -21.05
N THR A 414 -14.31 -17.77 -20.26
CA THR A 414 -13.69 -16.72 -19.43
C THR A 414 -12.98 -15.70 -20.33
N LEU A 415 -12.66 -14.52 -19.79
CA LEU A 415 -11.85 -13.54 -20.52
C LEU A 415 -10.47 -14.11 -20.90
N ALA A 416 -9.88 -14.94 -20.04
CA ALA A 416 -8.58 -15.56 -20.30
C ALA A 416 -8.64 -16.57 -21.45
N GLU A 417 -9.69 -17.37 -21.54
CA GLU A 417 -9.90 -18.31 -22.64
C GLU A 417 -10.14 -17.57 -23.94
N LEU A 418 -11.01 -16.56 -23.92
CA LEU A 418 -11.30 -15.72 -25.08
C LEU A 418 -10.06 -14.97 -25.60
N ALA A 419 -9.22 -14.47 -24.72
CA ALA A 419 -8.01 -13.74 -25.10
C ALA A 419 -6.84 -14.65 -25.52
N ARG A 420 -6.84 -15.92 -25.12
CA ARG A 420 -5.73 -16.86 -25.33
C ARG A 420 -5.17 -16.87 -26.75
N PRO A 421 -5.99 -16.96 -27.83
CA PRO A 421 -5.45 -16.97 -29.19
C PRO A 421 -4.65 -15.70 -29.51
N ALA A 422 -5.17 -14.51 -29.14
CA ALA A 422 -4.48 -13.25 -29.35
C ALA A 422 -3.17 -13.14 -28.56
N TRP A 423 -3.13 -13.72 -27.34
CA TRP A 423 -1.95 -13.69 -26.49
C TRP A 423 -0.85 -14.65 -26.93
N HIS A 424 -1.18 -15.69 -27.72
CA HIS A 424 -0.21 -16.65 -28.27
C HIS A 424 0.15 -16.37 -29.74
N ALA A 425 -0.61 -15.51 -30.44
CA ALA A 425 -0.32 -15.16 -31.81
C ALA A 425 1.01 -14.43 -31.95
N ALA A 426 1.68 -14.65 -33.07
CA ALA A 426 2.83 -13.85 -33.46
C ALA A 426 2.39 -12.41 -33.73
N GLU A 427 3.20 -11.46 -33.30
CA GLU A 427 3.05 -10.07 -33.71
C GLU A 427 3.86 -9.82 -34.98
N GLY A 428 3.48 -8.80 -35.76
CA GLY A 428 4.30 -8.30 -36.85
C GLY A 428 5.60 -7.68 -36.33
N ASP A 429 6.52 -7.40 -37.23
CA ASP A 429 7.87 -6.92 -36.91
C ASP A 429 7.92 -5.51 -36.32
N VAL A 430 6.82 -4.77 -36.34
CA VAL A 430 6.75 -3.40 -35.84
C VAL A 430 5.46 -3.19 -35.06
N LEU A 431 5.59 -2.64 -33.86
CA LEU A 431 4.46 -2.15 -33.05
C LEU A 431 4.65 -0.66 -32.77
N GLU A 432 3.60 0.11 -32.98
CA GLU A 432 3.63 1.56 -32.82
C GLU A 432 2.50 2.05 -31.92
N ALA A 433 2.77 3.10 -31.14
CA ALA A 433 1.76 3.86 -30.40
C ALA A 433 2.27 5.25 -30.05
N ARG A 434 1.35 6.22 -29.93
CA ARG A 434 1.66 7.50 -29.31
C ARG A 434 1.81 7.32 -27.81
N ALA A 435 2.88 7.85 -27.24
CA ALA A 435 3.17 7.74 -25.83
C ALA A 435 3.76 9.02 -25.24
N GLU A 436 3.58 9.18 -23.93
CA GLU A 436 4.31 10.13 -23.10
C GLU A 436 5.45 9.39 -22.43
N GLY A 437 6.69 9.82 -22.70
CA GLY A 437 7.90 9.19 -22.18
C GLY A 437 8.43 9.87 -20.93
N ALA A 438 9.01 9.08 -20.04
CA ALA A 438 9.80 9.56 -18.90
C ALA A 438 10.92 8.57 -18.58
N HIS A 439 12.02 9.05 -18.00
CA HIS A 439 13.12 8.18 -17.62
C HIS A 439 13.63 8.42 -16.20
N GLU A 440 14.23 7.40 -15.60
CA GLU A 440 14.93 7.44 -14.32
C GLU A 440 16.40 7.09 -14.53
N ARG A 441 17.28 8.04 -14.26
CA ARG A 441 18.72 7.91 -14.53
C ARG A 441 19.49 7.14 -13.46
N SER A 442 18.99 7.00 -12.27
CA SER A 442 19.77 6.44 -11.16
C SER A 442 19.33 5.04 -10.77
N VAL A 443 20.17 4.07 -11.06
CA VAL A 443 19.98 2.66 -10.71
C VAL A 443 20.47 2.33 -9.30
N TYR A 444 21.42 3.10 -8.75
CA TYR A 444 22.08 2.80 -7.47
C TYR A 444 21.71 3.72 -6.31
N ALA A 445 21.20 4.91 -6.58
CA ALA A 445 20.77 5.88 -5.56
C ALA A 445 19.31 5.66 -5.14
N ALA A 446 18.84 6.51 -4.23
CA ALA A 446 17.43 6.57 -3.84
C ALA A 446 16.51 6.69 -5.07
N ILE A 447 15.26 6.24 -4.93
CA ILE A 447 14.23 6.36 -5.96
C ILE A 447 14.12 7.83 -6.34
N GLY A 448 14.62 8.18 -7.53
CA GLY A 448 14.64 9.55 -8.05
C GLY A 448 13.31 9.93 -8.71
N PRO A 449 13.10 11.22 -8.96
CA PRO A 449 12.00 11.68 -9.81
C PRO A 449 12.21 11.18 -11.24
N LEU A 450 11.11 10.95 -11.95
CA LEU A 450 11.14 10.70 -13.39
C LEU A 450 11.40 12.03 -14.12
N ALA A 451 12.39 12.05 -15.00
CA ALA A 451 12.60 13.16 -15.91
C ALA A 451 11.71 12.95 -17.15
N PRO A 452 10.87 13.92 -17.53
CA PRO A 452 10.01 13.80 -18.71
C PRO A 452 10.85 13.78 -20.00
N LEU A 453 10.43 12.98 -20.96
CA LEU A 453 10.96 12.94 -22.33
C LEU A 453 10.01 13.62 -23.33
N GLY A 454 8.80 14.00 -22.90
CA GLY A 454 7.76 14.55 -23.76
C GLY A 454 6.85 13.50 -24.38
N GLU A 455 6.09 13.91 -25.39
CA GLU A 455 5.20 13.04 -26.16
C GLU A 455 5.81 12.78 -27.54
N ASP A 456 5.83 11.50 -27.94
CA ASP A 456 6.32 11.09 -29.25
C ASP A 456 5.74 9.71 -29.64
N GLN A 457 6.12 9.22 -30.80
CA GLN A 457 5.79 7.88 -31.27
C GLN A 457 6.73 6.86 -30.63
N LEU A 458 6.15 5.87 -29.95
CA LEU A 458 6.86 4.71 -29.46
C LEU A 458 6.82 3.64 -30.56
N VAL A 459 7.97 3.24 -31.04
CA VAL A 459 8.14 2.19 -32.05
C VAL A 459 8.92 1.04 -31.45
N ILE A 460 8.38 -0.17 -31.51
CA ILE A 460 9.00 -1.37 -30.96
C ILE A 460 9.20 -2.38 -32.09
N THR A 461 10.43 -2.83 -32.27
CA THR A 461 10.84 -3.81 -33.26
C THR A 461 11.59 -4.97 -32.59
N PRO A 462 11.85 -6.11 -33.27
CA PRO A 462 12.70 -7.17 -32.76
C PRO A 462 14.14 -6.72 -32.43
N ARG A 463 14.56 -5.55 -32.90
CA ARG A 463 15.93 -5.04 -32.69
C ARG A 463 16.02 -3.98 -31.60
N ALA A 464 15.01 -3.11 -31.50
CA ALA A 464 15.08 -1.96 -30.61
C ALA A 464 13.71 -1.41 -30.21
N VAL A 465 13.70 -0.65 -29.13
CA VAL A 465 12.61 0.27 -28.73
C VAL A 465 13.07 1.69 -29.02
N SER A 466 12.33 2.42 -29.85
CA SER A 466 12.62 3.80 -30.24
C SER A 466 11.52 4.75 -29.78
N PHE A 467 11.92 5.93 -29.31
CA PHE A 467 11.01 7.00 -28.88
C PHE A 467 11.68 8.35 -29.14
N GLY A 468 11.21 9.08 -30.17
CA GLY A 468 11.89 10.26 -30.67
C GLY A 468 13.34 9.95 -31.06
N ALA A 469 14.29 10.71 -30.52
CA ALA A 469 15.72 10.49 -30.72
C ALA A 469 16.30 9.34 -29.88
N LEU A 470 15.54 8.78 -28.94
CA LEU A 470 15.97 7.70 -28.08
C LEU A 470 15.83 6.36 -28.80
N THR A 471 16.90 5.56 -28.82
CA THR A 471 16.88 4.18 -29.31
C THR A 471 17.54 3.26 -28.28
N ILE A 472 16.80 2.24 -27.85
CA ILE A 472 17.23 1.28 -26.83
C ILE A 472 17.30 -0.09 -27.49
N PRO A 473 18.47 -0.69 -27.69
CA PRO A 473 18.59 -2.02 -28.26
C PRO A 473 17.85 -3.06 -27.42
N LEU A 474 17.10 -3.95 -28.06
CA LEU A 474 16.32 -4.98 -27.35
C LEU A 474 17.24 -5.90 -26.52
N ALA A 475 18.42 -6.20 -27.04
CA ALA A 475 19.45 -6.98 -26.36
C ALA A 475 19.97 -6.34 -25.05
N SER A 476 19.83 -5.01 -24.89
CA SER A 476 20.26 -4.30 -23.67
C SER A 476 19.21 -4.35 -22.56
N LEU A 477 18.00 -4.79 -22.85
CA LEU A 477 16.92 -4.82 -21.87
C LEU A 477 17.16 -5.92 -20.83
N ARG A 478 17.02 -5.56 -19.58
CA ARG A 478 17.05 -6.52 -18.45
C ARG A 478 15.66 -7.03 -18.14
N THR A 479 14.66 -6.16 -18.16
CA THR A 479 13.29 -6.53 -17.85
C THR A 479 12.30 -5.56 -18.48
N THR A 480 11.11 -6.07 -18.71
CA THR A 480 9.92 -5.31 -19.04
C THR A 480 8.87 -5.50 -17.97
N SER A 481 8.03 -4.54 -17.78
CA SER A 481 6.87 -4.64 -16.90
C SER A 481 5.80 -3.65 -17.32
N THR A 482 4.59 -3.81 -16.82
CA THR A 482 3.53 -2.84 -17.03
C THR A 482 3.11 -2.25 -15.69
N GLU A 483 2.98 -0.93 -15.64
CA GLU A 483 2.40 -0.21 -14.51
C GLU A 483 1.06 0.36 -14.95
N ARG A 484 0.01 0.14 -14.16
CA ARG A 484 -1.36 0.43 -14.56
C ARG A 484 -1.75 -0.32 -15.86
N ALA A 485 -2.76 0.19 -16.56
CA ALA A 485 -3.26 -0.43 -17.79
C ALA A 485 -2.71 0.24 -19.05
N ASP A 486 -1.90 1.27 -18.93
CA ASP A 486 -1.48 2.16 -19.99
C ASP A 486 0.03 2.47 -20.02
N THR A 487 0.79 1.98 -19.05
CA THR A 487 2.20 2.35 -18.91
C THR A 487 3.10 1.12 -19.09
N LEU A 488 3.92 1.12 -20.14
CA LEU A 488 5.00 0.16 -20.35
C LEU A 488 6.26 0.68 -19.65
N GLN A 489 6.91 -0.19 -18.88
CA GLN A 489 8.21 0.07 -18.28
C GLN A 489 9.23 -0.86 -18.91
N ILE A 490 10.37 -0.31 -19.29
CA ILE A 490 11.52 -1.06 -19.76
C ILE A 490 12.76 -0.64 -18.99
N ALA A 491 13.62 -1.58 -18.65
CA ALA A 491 14.83 -1.28 -17.91
C ALA A 491 16.04 -2.00 -18.50
N THR A 492 17.16 -1.27 -18.53
CA THR A 492 18.50 -1.81 -18.77
C THR A 492 19.27 -1.93 -17.46
N ALA A 493 20.56 -2.27 -17.52
CA ALA A 493 21.42 -2.28 -16.33
C ALA A 493 21.47 -0.93 -15.62
N ASN A 494 21.42 0.19 -16.37
CA ASN A 494 21.74 1.53 -15.89
C ASN A 494 20.59 2.53 -15.91
N ALA A 495 19.48 2.23 -16.56
CA ALA A 495 18.36 3.15 -16.70
C ALA A 495 17.01 2.44 -16.79
N MET A 496 15.94 3.15 -16.46
CA MET A 496 14.57 2.69 -16.60
C MET A 496 13.77 3.79 -17.31
N TRP A 497 12.95 3.39 -18.26
CA TRP A 497 12.04 4.25 -18.99
C TRP A 497 10.61 3.81 -18.77
N GLN A 498 9.71 4.78 -18.78
CA GLN A 498 8.26 4.59 -18.73
C GLN A 498 7.64 5.25 -19.96
N PHE A 499 6.78 4.51 -20.65
CA PHE A 499 6.02 5.01 -21.79
C PHE A 499 4.54 4.83 -21.50
N ARG A 500 3.85 5.94 -21.28
CA ARG A 500 2.40 5.94 -21.07
C ARG A 500 1.71 6.07 -22.41
N LEU A 501 1.08 5.00 -22.87
CA LEU A 501 0.40 4.96 -24.13
C LEU A 501 -0.89 5.79 -24.10
N ARG A 502 -1.13 6.55 -25.15
CA ARG A 502 -2.40 7.26 -25.37
C ARG A 502 -3.47 6.30 -25.87
N GLU A 503 -3.07 5.30 -26.64
CA GLU A 503 -3.92 4.25 -27.19
C GLU A 503 -3.16 2.93 -27.33
N GLY A 504 -3.87 1.85 -27.64
CA GLY A 504 -3.27 0.52 -27.79
C GLY A 504 -3.19 -0.28 -26.50
N SER A 505 -2.37 -1.31 -26.52
CA SER A 505 -2.19 -2.27 -25.42
C SER A 505 -0.73 -2.37 -24.99
N VAL A 506 -0.46 -1.97 -23.76
CA VAL A 506 0.86 -2.17 -23.14
C VAL A 506 1.17 -3.66 -22.95
N PHE A 507 0.15 -4.49 -22.74
CA PHE A 507 0.32 -5.93 -22.61
C PHE A 507 0.75 -6.58 -23.92
N ARG A 508 0.18 -6.13 -25.04
CA ARG A 508 0.61 -6.55 -26.38
C ARG A 508 2.08 -6.22 -26.62
N MET A 509 2.49 -4.98 -26.32
CA MET A 509 3.87 -4.53 -26.49
C MET A 509 4.83 -5.27 -25.59
N GLN A 510 4.50 -5.45 -24.31
CA GLN A 510 5.31 -6.23 -23.38
C GLN A 510 5.53 -7.66 -23.89
N ARG A 511 4.46 -8.33 -24.32
CA ARG A 511 4.54 -9.71 -24.81
C ARG A 511 5.38 -9.85 -26.07
N ALA A 512 5.26 -8.90 -26.99
CA ALA A 512 6.09 -8.89 -28.20
C ALA A 512 7.57 -8.76 -27.83
N ILE A 513 7.91 -7.80 -26.96
CA ILE A 513 9.29 -7.65 -26.47
C ILE A 513 9.79 -8.93 -25.82
N ASP A 514 9.03 -9.49 -24.88
CA ASP A 514 9.44 -10.69 -24.13
C ASP A 514 9.57 -11.92 -25.05
N ARG A 515 8.76 -12.01 -26.10
CA ARG A 515 8.84 -13.05 -27.11
C ARG A 515 10.09 -12.88 -27.99
N TRP A 516 10.31 -11.70 -28.58
CA TRP A 516 11.46 -11.43 -29.44
C TRP A 516 12.79 -11.59 -28.67
N ARG A 517 12.80 -11.26 -27.39
CA ARG A 517 13.99 -11.52 -26.55
C ARG A 517 14.28 -13.02 -26.40
N ARG A 518 13.26 -13.86 -26.22
CA ARG A 518 13.44 -15.32 -26.15
C ARG A 518 13.87 -15.90 -27.50
N GLU A 519 13.27 -15.45 -28.60
CA GLU A 519 13.61 -15.90 -29.96
C GLU A 519 15.01 -15.44 -30.39
N GLY A 520 15.46 -14.28 -29.95
CA GLY A 520 16.80 -13.75 -30.20
C GLY A 520 17.90 -14.30 -29.29
N ALA A 521 17.61 -15.32 -28.49
CA ALA A 521 18.56 -15.94 -27.54
C ALA A 521 19.28 -14.93 -26.63
N VAL A 522 18.59 -13.85 -26.22
CA VAL A 522 19.10 -12.94 -25.19
C VAL A 522 18.90 -13.63 -23.84
N PRO A 523 19.97 -14.00 -23.12
CA PRO A 523 19.87 -14.72 -21.86
C PRO A 523 19.00 -13.93 -20.85
N ASP A 524 18.12 -14.62 -20.13
CA ASP A 524 17.45 -14.02 -18.97
C ASP A 524 18.51 -13.79 -17.89
N PRO A 525 18.82 -12.54 -17.51
CA PRO A 525 19.82 -12.27 -16.49
C PRO A 525 19.43 -12.80 -15.10
N PHE A 526 18.23 -13.34 -14.97
CA PHE A 526 17.71 -13.98 -13.78
C PHE A 526 17.54 -15.49 -13.95
N ASP A 527 17.94 -16.06 -15.13
CA ASP A 527 17.95 -17.49 -15.34
C ASP A 527 19.12 -18.10 -14.54
N PRO A 528 18.82 -18.99 -13.58
CA PRO A 528 19.84 -19.57 -12.71
C PRO A 528 20.73 -20.61 -13.40
N ASP A 529 20.28 -21.19 -14.50
CA ASP A 529 20.97 -22.32 -15.12
C ASP A 529 22.11 -21.87 -16.04
N GLU A 530 22.13 -20.62 -16.51
CA GLU A 530 23.23 -20.08 -17.31
C GLU A 530 24.43 -19.56 -16.49
N GLY A 531 24.29 -19.39 -15.14
CA GLY A 531 25.35 -18.87 -14.25
C GLY A 531 26.31 -19.92 -13.68
N VAL A 532 26.06 -21.21 -13.81
CA VAL A 532 26.85 -22.28 -13.17
C VAL A 532 27.92 -22.88 -14.09
N GLY A 533 27.80 -22.70 -15.40
CA GLY A 533 28.77 -23.25 -16.37
C GLY A 533 30.10 -22.51 -16.51
N GLY A 534 30.24 -21.31 -15.90
CA GLY A 534 31.42 -20.44 -16.14
C GLY A 534 32.40 -20.25 -14.98
N ARG A 535 32.25 -20.93 -13.85
CA ARG A 535 33.12 -20.72 -12.65
C ARG A 535 33.92 -21.91 -12.17
N GLU A 536 33.94 -23.04 -12.86
CA GLU A 536 34.81 -24.18 -12.49
C GLU A 536 36.24 -24.12 -13.04
N SER A 537 36.62 -23.11 -13.84
CA SER A 537 37.96 -23.03 -14.40
C SER A 537 38.92 -22.01 -13.79
N MET A 538 38.56 -21.36 -12.64
CA MET A 538 39.49 -20.42 -11.98
C MET A 538 39.73 -20.71 -10.49
N LEU A 539 39.74 -21.95 -10.08
CA LEU A 539 40.37 -22.36 -8.82
C LEU A 539 41.54 -23.30 -9.15
N GLY A 540 42.63 -22.67 -9.60
CA GLY A 540 43.92 -23.28 -9.71
C GLY A 540 44.40 -23.75 -8.33
N ASP A 541 44.96 -24.93 -8.34
CA ASP A 541 45.65 -25.65 -7.28
C ASP A 541 46.35 -24.75 -6.26
N ARG A 542 45.98 -24.90 -4.98
CA ARG A 542 46.87 -24.56 -3.86
C ARG A 542 47.14 -25.80 -3.02
N PRO A 543 48.43 -26.06 -2.72
CA PRO A 543 48.85 -27.29 -2.10
C PRO A 543 48.51 -27.37 -0.61
N ALA A 544 48.27 -28.58 -0.17
CA ALA A 544 48.06 -28.96 1.22
C ALA A 544 49.28 -28.63 2.11
N GLY A 545 49.05 -28.04 3.25
CA GLY A 545 50.03 -28.03 4.33
C GLY A 545 49.94 -26.86 5.26
N ALA A 546 49.32 -27.03 6.42
CA ALA A 546 49.87 -26.74 7.74
C ALA A 546 48.76 -26.74 8.81
N ARG A 547 48.83 -27.76 9.62
CA ARG A 547 48.14 -27.81 10.92
C ARG A 547 48.70 -26.70 11.82
N ARG A 548 47.83 -25.91 12.50
CA ARG A 548 48.13 -25.38 13.83
C ARG A 548 46.92 -25.43 14.73
N ARG A 549 47.13 -26.05 15.87
CA ARG A 549 46.24 -26.12 17.06
C ARG A 549 46.21 -24.76 17.76
N GLY A 550 45.10 -24.48 18.44
CA GLY A 550 45.10 -23.42 19.45
C GLY A 550 43.70 -23.10 19.95
N ARG A 551 43.35 -23.72 21.05
CA ARG A 551 42.29 -23.45 22.04
C ARG A 551 42.08 -21.95 22.29
N SER A 552 40.82 -21.51 22.50
CA SER A 552 40.45 -20.88 23.77
C SER A 552 38.95 -20.70 23.87
N THR A 553 38.36 -21.28 24.87
CA THR A 553 37.03 -21.08 25.44
C THR A 553 37.01 -19.77 26.23
N ALA A 554 36.00 -18.94 26.01
CA ALA A 554 35.60 -17.96 27.03
C ALA A 554 34.06 -17.90 27.10
N ARG A 555 33.59 -18.46 28.21
CA ARG A 555 32.24 -18.19 28.75
C ARG A 555 32.18 -16.74 29.20
N TYR A 556 31.06 -16.06 28.98
CA TYR A 556 30.64 -14.96 29.84
C TYR A 556 29.20 -15.17 30.31
N HIS A 557 29.10 -15.28 31.65
CA HIS A 557 27.85 -15.25 32.41
C HIS A 557 27.42 -13.80 32.65
N ARG A 558 26.14 -13.63 32.66
CA ARG A 558 25.25 -12.72 33.43
C ARG A 558 25.87 -11.47 34.11
N ALA A 559 25.30 -10.30 33.82
CA ALA A 559 24.60 -9.44 34.77
C ALA A 559 23.59 -8.56 34.01
#